data_9d85b8dd2b687943b31d26d68110b033
#
_entry.id   9d85b8dd2b687943b31d26d68110b033
#
_cell.length_a   1.000
_cell.length_b   1.000
_cell.length_c   1.000
_cell.angle_alpha   90.00
_cell.angle_beta   90.00
_cell.angle_gamma   90.00
#
_symmetry.space_group_name_H-M   'P 1'
#
loop_
_entity.id
_entity.type
_entity.pdbx_description
1 polymer ?
#
loop_
_entity_poly.entity_id
_entity_poly.type
_entity_poly.pdbx_seq_one_letter_code
_entity_poly.pdbx_strand_id
1 'polypeptide(L)'
;MKPRILIDLERTRYPYSGLGYYGHALARGLQEARDPSLDLHYYAPTSYPIDNRKPFSPLHSLLSVQAKGYDLVHITHQRQHYFPQLWGAKCIVTLHDLNFLTEPLPESKRKKLLKLVASNLNRSHGIVCISEFVRHDLEQHRDLFQISEETPITVVHNGIFLPEEGQISGIAQDPIVPNAPYLLALGVLHEKKQQHLLIPALCHLPEELHLVLVYSEAKSEYLSKIQHAIQQHRLEDRVHLLCAVSDVEKASLLQHCRALLQPSIAEGFGLPVVEAMALGKPIFLRPATSLPEVGGDVAYYFDEVSPEAIAGTILSGLSAYDISPSHAEALRARARLFDYRRMAQGYLQFYHEILSI
;
A
#
# COMPACT_ATOMS: atom_id res chain seq x y z
N MET A 1 -20.53 23.05 -19.67
CA MET A 1 -19.97 21.72 -20.00
C MET A 1 -19.51 21.10 -18.69
N LYS A 2 -19.53 19.77 -18.57
CA LYS A 2 -18.97 19.11 -17.37
C LYS A 2 -17.46 19.24 -17.41
N PRO A 3 -16.79 19.51 -16.25
CA PRO A 3 -15.34 19.48 -16.19
C PRO A 3 -14.79 18.10 -16.59
N ARG A 4 -13.75 18.09 -17.42
CA ARG A 4 -13.11 16.88 -17.94
C ARG A 4 -11.85 16.60 -17.14
N ILE A 5 -11.76 15.42 -16.55
CA ILE A 5 -10.64 15.00 -15.71
C ILE A 5 -9.88 13.85 -16.37
N LEU A 6 -8.58 13.98 -16.50
CA LEU A 6 -7.70 12.92 -16.96
C LEU A 6 -6.98 12.28 -15.76
N ILE A 7 -7.24 11.00 -15.50
CA ILE A 7 -6.66 10.25 -14.40
C ILE A 7 -5.59 9.31 -14.94
N ASP A 8 -4.38 9.42 -14.42
CA ASP A 8 -3.26 8.56 -14.80
C ASP A 8 -3.36 7.20 -14.10
N LEU A 9 -3.47 6.15 -14.88
CA LEU A 9 -3.51 4.76 -14.43
C LEU A 9 -2.35 3.92 -15.00
N GLU A 10 -1.22 4.54 -15.31
CA GLU A 10 -0.06 3.86 -15.89
C GLU A 10 0.39 2.66 -15.04
N ARG A 11 0.32 2.79 -13.72
CA ARG A 11 0.77 1.75 -12.79
C ARG A 11 -0.07 0.47 -12.79
N THR A 12 -1.26 0.49 -13.37
CA THR A 12 -2.10 -0.72 -13.51
C THR A 12 -1.47 -1.78 -14.43
N ARG A 13 -0.44 -1.45 -15.20
CA ARG A 13 0.37 -2.43 -15.93
C ARG A 13 1.19 -3.36 -15.04
N TYR A 14 1.32 -3.05 -13.74
CA TYR A 14 2.00 -3.86 -12.74
C TYR A 14 1.00 -4.33 -11.67
N PRO A 15 0.09 -5.26 -12.00
CA PRO A 15 -1.06 -5.60 -11.14
C PRO A 15 -0.65 -6.13 -9.76
N TYR A 16 0.49 -6.82 -9.67
CA TYR A 16 0.99 -7.38 -8.41
C TYR A 16 1.77 -6.39 -7.53
N SER A 17 1.85 -5.13 -7.93
CA SER A 17 2.45 -4.08 -7.11
C SER A 17 1.39 -3.32 -6.31
N GLY A 18 1.77 -2.79 -5.13
CA GLY A 18 0.85 -1.94 -4.33
C GLY A 18 0.32 -0.73 -5.10
N LEU A 19 1.14 -0.13 -5.99
CA LEU A 19 0.71 0.99 -6.85
C LEU A 19 -0.25 0.53 -7.95
N GLY A 20 -0.05 -0.67 -8.50
CA GLY A 20 -0.99 -1.26 -9.46
C GLY A 20 -2.33 -1.51 -8.80
N TYR A 21 -2.33 -2.15 -7.63
CA TYR A 21 -3.54 -2.40 -6.85
C TYR A 21 -4.30 -1.10 -6.50
N TYR A 22 -3.58 -0.08 -6.03
CA TYR A 22 -4.15 1.25 -5.79
C TYR A 22 -4.83 1.82 -7.06
N GLY A 23 -4.15 1.76 -8.21
CA GLY A 23 -4.71 2.23 -9.48
C GLY A 23 -5.99 1.49 -9.90
N HIS A 24 -6.04 0.17 -9.69
CA HIS A 24 -7.24 -0.65 -9.93
C HIS A 24 -8.38 -0.27 -8.99
N ALA A 25 -8.10 -0.14 -7.70
CA ALA A 25 -9.09 0.22 -6.69
C ALA A 25 -9.67 1.63 -6.94
N LEU A 26 -8.80 2.61 -7.26
CA LEU A 26 -9.21 3.96 -7.60
C LEU A 26 -10.10 3.99 -8.85
N ALA A 27 -9.67 3.34 -9.93
CA ALA A 27 -10.39 3.32 -11.19
C ALA A 27 -11.80 2.73 -11.02
N ARG A 28 -11.90 1.59 -10.33
CA ARG A 28 -13.18 0.93 -10.07
C ARG A 28 -14.07 1.78 -9.18
N GLY A 29 -13.55 2.35 -8.10
CA GLY A 29 -14.32 3.19 -7.19
C GLY A 29 -14.89 4.43 -7.88
N LEU A 30 -14.10 5.11 -8.74
CA LEU A 30 -14.54 6.26 -9.50
C LEU A 30 -15.62 5.89 -10.56
N GLN A 31 -15.50 4.72 -11.21
CA GLN A 31 -16.53 4.26 -12.14
C GLN A 31 -17.84 3.89 -11.43
N GLU A 32 -17.76 3.25 -10.26
CA GLU A 32 -18.94 2.87 -9.47
C GLU A 32 -19.66 4.10 -8.85
N ALA A 33 -18.89 5.11 -8.44
CA ALA A 33 -19.43 6.34 -7.85
C ALA A 33 -20.27 7.15 -8.84
N ARG A 34 -19.97 7.08 -10.15
CA ARG A 34 -20.74 7.70 -11.25
C ARG A 34 -21.12 9.14 -10.99
N ASP A 35 -20.16 10.00 -10.60
CA ASP A 35 -20.46 11.41 -10.41
C ASP A 35 -20.96 12.05 -11.72
N PRO A 36 -22.25 12.45 -11.79
CA PRO A 36 -22.83 12.95 -13.03
C PRO A 36 -22.36 14.36 -13.40
N SER A 37 -21.66 15.05 -12.50
CA SER A 37 -21.16 16.42 -12.73
C SER A 37 -19.79 16.45 -13.37
N LEU A 38 -19.05 15.34 -13.38
CA LEU A 38 -17.72 15.19 -13.91
C LEU A 38 -17.69 14.30 -15.16
N ASP A 39 -16.74 14.54 -16.07
CA ASP A 39 -16.45 13.72 -17.24
C ASP A 39 -15.06 13.08 -17.06
N LEU A 40 -15.03 11.84 -16.53
CA LEU A 40 -13.81 11.14 -16.17
C LEU A 40 -13.21 10.37 -17.34
N HIS A 41 -11.95 10.59 -17.60
CA HIS A 41 -11.13 9.93 -18.62
C HIS A 41 -9.90 9.27 -17.97
N TYR A 42 -9.47 8.16 -18.51
CA TYR A 42 -8.41 7.34 -17.89
C TYR A 42 -7.24 7.16 -18.87
N TYR A 43 -6.06 7.66 -18.49
CA TYR A 43 -4.83 7.40 -19.18
C TYR A 43 -4.26 6.05 -18.74
N ALA A 44 -4.50 5.01 -19.53
CA ALA A 44 -4.27 3.63 -19.12
C ALA A 44 -3.67 2.78 -20.25
N PRO A 45 -3.00 1.65 -19.91
CA PRO A 45 -2.54 0.66 -20.89
C PRO A 45 -3.68 0.19 -21.78
N THR A 46 -3.36 -0.15 -23.04
CA THR A 46 -4.37 -0.61 -24.02
C THR A 46 -5.11 -1.87 -23.58
N SER A 47 -4.44 -2.73 -22.81
CA SER A 47 -5.03 -3.95 -22.26
C SER A 47 -5.94 -3.72 -21.05
N TYR A 48 -5.94 -2.51 -20.45
CA TYR A 48 -6.75 -2.23 -19.27
C TYR A 48 -8.22 -2.01 -19.66
N PRO A 49 -9.17 -2.80 -19.15
CA PRO A 49 -10.59 -2.72 -19.51
C PRO A 49 -11.27 -1.58 -18.73
N ILE A 50 -11.31 -0.39 -19.30
CA ILE A 50 -11.96 0.78 -18.70
C ILE A 50 -12.60 1.64 -19.77
N ASP A 51 -13.79 2.18 -19.47
CA ASP A 51 -14.49 3.14 -20.31
C ASP A 51 -13.75 4.49 -20.34
N ASN A 52 -14.02 5.30 -21.39
CA ASN A 52 -13.35 6.60 -21.59
C ASN A 52 -11.82 6.54 -21.52
N ARG A 53 -11.24 5.43 -21.96
CA ARG A 53 -9.81 5.24 -21.97
C ARG A 53 -9.12 6.12 -23.00
N LYS A 54 -8.10 6.88 -22.57
CA LYS A 54 -7.07 7.46 -23.42
C LYS A 54 -5.89 6.51 -23.43
N PRO A 55 -5.60 5.83 -24.57
CA PRO A 55 -4.50 4.86 -24.64
C PRO A 55 -3.18 5.53 -24.28
N PHE A 56 -2.38 4.84 -23.49
CA PHE A 56 -1.09 5.36 -23.17
C PHE A 56 -0.05 5.07 -24.27
N SER A 57 0.74 6.08 -24.58
CA SER A 57 1.76 5.96 -25.60
C SER A 57 3.08 5.46 -25.00
N PRO A 58 3.77 4.48 -25.62
CA PRO A 58 5.11 4.08 -25.19
C PRO A 58 6.13 5.24 -25.30
N LEU A 59 5.82 6.29 -26.05
CA LEU A 59 6.65 7.49 -26.19
C LEU A 59 6.32 8.59 -25.18
N HIS A 60 5.41 8.39 -24.25
CA HIS A 60 4.99 9.43 -23.30
C HIS A 60 6.15 9.93 -22.40
N SER A 61 7.15 9.09 -22.14
CA SER A 61 8.35 9.49 -21.41
C SER A 61 9.20 10.54 -22.16
N LEU A 62 9.06 10.62 -23.50
CA LEU A 62 9.75 11.58 -24.36
C LEU A 62 8.87 12.77 -24.72
N LEU A 63 7.57 12.52 -24.97
CA LEU A 63 6.65 13.50 -25.55
C LEU A 63 5.72 14.15 -24.52
N SER A 64 5.75 13.74 -23.27
CA SER A 64 4.79 14.10 -22.23
C SER A 64 3.33 13.78 -22.58
N VAL A 65 2.48 13.65 -21.57
CA VAL A 65 1.04 13.46 -21.77
C VAL A 65 0.41 14.83 -22.09
N GLN A 66 -0.41 14.89 -23.13
CA GLN A 66 -1.08 16.13 -23.52
C GLN A 66 -2.41 16.22 -22.78
N ALA A 67 -2.57 17.25 -21.96
CA ALA A 67 -3.79 17.56 -21.22
C ALA A 67 -4.72 18.56 -21.94
N LYS A 68 -4.50 18.81 -23.21
CA LYS A 68 -5.34 19.74 -24.00
C LYS A 68 -6.79 19.30 -23.98
N GLY A 69 -7.68 20.19 -23.55
CA GLY A 69 -9.12 19.93 -23.46
C GLY A 69 -9.57 19.18 -22.21
N TYR A 70 -8.69 19.06 -21.21
CA TYR A 70 -9.03 18.67 -19.84
C TYR A 70 -8.96 19.88 -18.92
N ASP A 71 -9.79 19.87 -17.87
CA ASP A 71 -9.82 20.90 -16.82
C ASP A 71 -8.91 20.52 -15.65
N LEU A 72 -8.77 19.20 -15.39
CA LEU A 72 -7.93 18.67 -14.34
C LEU A 72 -7.19 17.40 -14.79
N VAL A 73 -5.95 17.25 -14.37
CA VAL A 73 -5.15 16.02 -14.50
C VAL A 73 -4.80 15.50 -13.13
N HIS A 74 -5.02 14.22 -12.90
CA HIS A 74 -4.61 13.51 -11.69
C HIS A 74 -3.42 12.60 -11.98
N ILE A 75 -2.26 12.93 -11.45
CA ILE A 75 -1.05 12.10 -11.44
C ILE A 75 -1.09 11.21 -10.23
N THR A 76 -1.26 9.91 -10.42
CA THR A 76 -1.47 8.96 -9.33
C THR A 76 -0.21 8.49 -8.62
N HIS A 77 0.97 9.05 -8.95
CA HIS A 77 2.23 8.70 -8.31
C HIS A 77 3.27 9.81 -8.41
N GLN A 78 3.89 10.22 -7.29
CA GLN A 78 4.84 11.33 -7.23
C GLN A 78 6.12 11.16 -8.06
N ARG A 79 6.50 9.93 -8.43
CA ARG A 79 7.72 9.64 -9.24
C ARG A 79 7.42 9.52 -10.73
N GLN A 80 6.40 10.21 -11.23
CA GLN A 80 6.04 10.16 -12.63
C GLN A 80 7.07 10.91 -13.51
N HIS A 81 7.56 10.24 -14.56
CA HIS A 81 8.60 10.78 -15.45
C HIS A 81 8.06 11.62 -16.60
N TYR A 82 6.76 11.55 -16.87
CA TYR A 82 6.10 12.26 -17.98
C TYR A 82 5.04 13.23 -17.47
N PHE A 83 5.46 14.19 -16.65
CA PHE A 83 4.53 15.21 -16.16
C PHE A 83 3.80 15.86 -17.36
N PRO A 84 2.47 15.98 -17.33
CA PRO A 84 1.69 16.44 -18.48
C PRO A 84 1.99 17.89 -18.84
N GLN A 85 1.84 18.21 -20.15
CA GLN A 85 1.69 19.58 -20.58
C GLN A 85 0.25 19.99 -20.31
N LEU A 86 0.05 20.90 -19.36
CA LEU A 86 -1.27 21.18 -18.77
C LEU A 86 -2.22 21.95 -19.68
N TRP A 87 -1.70 22.84 -20.54
CA TRP A 87 -2.53 23.66 -21.45
C TRP A 87 -3.66 24.41 -20.73
N GLY A 88 -3.43 24.90 -19.52
CA GLY A 88 -4.41 25.54 -18.67
C GLY A 88 -5.20 24.61 -17.75
N ALA A 89 -5.05 23.30 -17.87
CA ALA A 89 -5.61 22.35 -16.90
C ALA A 89 -4.94 22.49 -15.54
N LYS A 90 -5.71 22.29 -14.46
CA LYS A 90 -5.14 22.10 -13.12
C LYS A 90 -4.51 20.70 -13.02
N CYS A 91 -3.67 20.48 -12.02
CA CYS A 91 -3.04 19.19 -11.78
C CYS A 91 -3.04 18.85 -10.30
N ILE A 92 -3.38 17.62 -9.95
CA ILE A 92 -3.16 17.07 -8.62
C ILE A 92 -2.19 15.88 -8.68
N VAL A 93 -1.47 15.66 -7.60
CA VAL A 93 -0.50 14.57 -7.48
C VAL A 93 -0.81 13.76 -6.22
N THR A 94 -0.90 12.43 -6.35
CA THR A 94 -0.93 11.53 -5.19
C THR A 94 0.49 11.22 -4.73
N LEU A 95 0.74 11.48 -3.45
CA LEU A 95 1.98 11.19 -2.75
C LEU A 95 1.81 9.91 -1.91
N HIS A 96 2.58 8.88 -2.25
CA HIS A 96 2.55 7.58 -1.56
C HIS A 96 3.55 7.47 -0.42
N ASP A 97 4.73 8.05 -0.57
CA ASP A 97 5.78 8.08 0.45
C ASP A 97 6.90 9.06 0.09
N LEU A 98 7.73 9.39 1.08
CA LEU A 98 9.00 10.07 0.93
C LEU A 98 10.18 9.21 1.40
N ASN A 99 10.01 7.89 1.47
CA ASN A 99 11.00 6.95 1.99
C ASN A 99 12.40 7.10 1.38
N PHE A 100 12.49 7.56 0.12
CA PHE A 100 13.77 7.78 -0.55
C PHE A 100 14.67 8.83 0.14
N LEU A 101 14.11 9.68 0.99
CA LEU A 101 14.87 10.66 1.77
C LEU A 101 15.73 9.98 2.84
N THR A 102 15.21 8.91 3.44
CA THR A 102 15.83 8.18 4.55
C THR A 102 16.44 6.84 4.14
N GLU A 103 16.05 6.29 2.99
CA GLU A 103 16.62 5.03 2.48
C GLU A 103 18.13 5.16 2.20
N PRO A 104 18.93 4.10 2.43
CA PRO A 104 20.36 4.07 2.09
C PRO A 104 20.54 3.99 0.56
N LEU A 105 20.40 5.12 -0.10
CA LEU A 105 20.58 5.27 -1.54
C LEU A 105 21.90 6.01 -1.85
N PRO A 106 22.57 5.69 -2.97
CA PRO A 106 23.64 6.54 -3.48
C PRO A 106 23.19 7.98 -3.62
N GLU A 107 24.03 8.92 -3.22
CA GLU A 107 23.67 10.37 -3.19
C GLU A 107 23.19 10.88 -4.56
N SER A 108 23.82 10.45 -5.65
CA SER A 108 23.43 10.79 -7.01
C SER A 108 22.00 10.34 -7.34
N LYS A 109 21.62 9.13 -6.89
CA LYS A 109 20.26 8.59 -7.07
C LYS A 109 19.25 9.35 -6.21
N ARG A 110 19.60 9.65 -4.95
CA ARG A 110 18.75 10.45 -4.05
C ARG A 110 18.50 11.84 -4.62
N LYS A 111 19.53 12.56 -5.08
CA LYS A 111 19.40 13.87 -5.71
C LYS A 111 18.52 13.82 -6.96
N LYS A 112 18.65 12.79 -7.79
CA LYS A 112 17.82 12.61 -8.99
C LYS A 112 16.35 12.39 -8.64
N LEU A 113 16.06 11.55 -7.62
CA LEU A 113 14.70 11.32 -7.14
C LEU A 113 14.10 12.57 -6.51
N LEU A 114 14.87 13.28 -5.68
CA LEU A 114 14.45 14.53 -5.08
C LEU A 114 14.06 15.56 -6.16
N LYS A 115 14.90 15.78 -7.16
CA LYS A 115 14.61 16.70 -8.25
C LYS A 115 13.32 16.31 -9.01
N LEU A 116 13.11 15.01 -9.25
CA LEU A 116 11.92 14.53 -9.95
C LEU A 116 10.66 14.76 -9.12
N VAL A 117 10.68 14.34 -7.85
CA VAL A 117 9.53 14.46 -6.94
C VAL A 117 9.22 15.94 -6.69
N ALA A 118 10.24 16.75 -6.39
CA ALA A 118 10.07 18.19 -6.20
C ALA A 118 9.45 18.86 -7.42
N SER A 119 9.91 18.53 -8.63
CA SER A 119 9.33 19.06 -9.87
C SER A 119 7.86 18.69 -10.04
N ASN A 120 7.45 17.48 -9.66
CA ASN A 120 6.06 17.04 -9.77
C ASN A 120 5.17 17.71 -8.72
N LEU A 121 5.63 17.79 -7.46
CA LEU A 121 4.87 18.39 -6.36
C LEU A 121 4.76 19.93 -6.52
N ASN A 122 5.85 20.62 -6.83
CA ASN A 122 5.88 22.08 -6.99
C ASN A 122 4.93 22.56 -8.12
N ARG A 123 4.78 21.77 -9.18
CA ARG A 123 3.91 22.10 -10.31
C ARG A 123 2.47 21.68 -10.14
N SER A 124 2.12 21.03 -9.02
CA SER A 124 0.74 20.60 -8.75
C SER A 124 -0.08 21.74 -8.16
N HIS A 125 -1.38 21.72 -8.44
CA HIS A 125 -2.38 22.64 -7.88
C HIS A 125 -3.03 22.07 -6.62
N GLY A 126 -2.70 20.82 -6.26
CA GLY A 126 -3.13 20.15 -5.06
C GLY A 126 -2.41 18.82 -4.89
N ILE A 127 -2.24 18.39 -3.65
CA ILE A 127 -1.54 17.16 -3.30
C ILE A 127 -2.45 16.29 -2.45
N VAL A 128 -2.56 15.00 -2.80
CA VAL A 128 -3.24 13.99 -2.00
C VAL A 128 -2.21 13.09 -1.35
N CYS A 129 -2.16 13.07 -0.02
CA CYS A 129 -1.36 12.13 0.75
C CYS A 129 -2.20 10.89 1.08
N ILE A 130 -1.58 9.69 1.01
CA ILE A 130 -2.32 8.44 1.23
C ILE A 130 -2.50 8.09 2.72
N SER A 131 -1.91 8.86 3.64
CA SER A 131 -2.04 8.74 5.08
C SER A 131 -1.71 10.07 5.77
N GLU A 132 -2.13 10.24 7.01
CA GLU A 132 -1.75 11.40 7.84
C GLU A 132 -0.25 11.42 8.10
N PHE A 133 0.36 10.22 8.24
CA PHE A 133 1.81 10.12 8.34
C PHE A 133 2.50 10.74 7.12
N VAL A 134 2.05 10.39 5.90
CA VAL A 134 2.64 10.92 4.65
C VAL A 134 2.40 12.42 4.53
N ARG A 135 1.24 12.93 4.98
CA ARG A 135 0.96 14.36 5.03
C ARG A 135 1.93 15.08 5.97
N HIS A 136 2.10 14.55 7.19
CA HIS A 136 3.01 15.13 8.17
C HIS A 136 4.47 15.12 7.69
N ASP A 137 4.92 14.01 7.09
CA ASP A 137 6.26 13.89 6.49
C ASP A 137 6.45 14.91 5.35
N LEU A 138 5.44 15.11 4.50
CA LEU A 138 5.47 16.13 3.47
C LEU A 138 5.56 17.55 4.05
N GLU A 139 4.77 17.85 5.07
CA GLU A 139 4.75 19.16 5.73
C GLU A 139 6.10 19.49 6.38
N GLN A 140 6.76 18.52 7.00
CA GLN A 140 8.10 18.66 7.54
C GLN A 140 9.17 18.94 6.48
N HIS A 141 8.93 18.50 5.24
CA HIS A 141 9.86 18.66 4.13
C HIS A 141 9.37 19.65 3.06
N ARG A 142 8.37 20.48 3.37
CA ARG A 142 7.70 21.37 2.42
C ARG A 142 8.67 22.27 1.67
N ASP A 143 9.62 22.87 2.39
CA ASP A 143 10.66 23.74 1.80
C ASP A 143 11.58 22.98 0.83
N LEU A 144 11.89 21.72 1.15
CA LEU A 144 12.73 20.87 0.29
C LEU A 144 12.10 20.65 -1.09
N PHE A 145 10.77 20.60 -1.13
CA PHE A 145 10.00 20.42 -2.37
C PHE A 145 9.52 21.74 -2.99
N GLN A 146 9.74 22.88 -2.33
CA GLN A 146 9.33 24.21 -2.78
C GLN A 146 7.82 24.31 -3.07
N ILE A 147 7.00 23.67 -2.21
CA ILE A 147 5.55 23.66 -2.35
C ILE A 147 4.99 24.95 -1.74
N SER A 148 4.18 25.70 -2.52
CA SER A 148 3.52 26.91 -2.03
C SER A 148 2.66 26.63 -0.80
N GLU A 149 2.62 27.56 0.14
CA GLU A 149 1.73 27.48 1.33
C GLU A 149 0.25 27.42 0.93
N GLU A 150 -0.10 28.02 -0.21
CA GLU A 150 -1.45 28.02 -0.75
C GLU A 150 -1.84 26.71 -1.44
N THR A 151 -0.89 25.79 -1.70
CA THR A 151 -1.21 24.51 -2.33
C THR A 151 -2.02 23.64 -1.37
N PRO A 152 -3.28 23.30 -1.71
CA PRO A 152 -4.10 22.41 -0.88
C PRO A 152 -3.47 21.04 -0.75
N ILE A 153 -3.40 20.55 0.50
CA ILE A 153 -2.92 19.19 0.82
C ILE A 153 -4.04 18.49 1.58
N THR A 154 -4.51 17.37 1.06
CA THR A 154 -5.53 16.54 1.71
C THR A 154 -5.05 15.13 1.94
N VAL A 155 -5.72 14.39 2.82
CA VAL A 155 -5.49 12.96 3.02
C VAL A 155 -6.65 12.17 2.45
N VAL A 156 -6.33 11.24 1.56
CA VAL A 156 -7.27 10.22 1.10
C VAL A 156 -6.59 8.86 1.29
N HIS A 157 -7.05 8.12 2.28
CA HIS A 157 -6.50 6.81 2.58
C HIS A 157 -6.63 5.86 1.39
N ASN A 158 -5.63 5.02 1.19
CA ASN A 158 -5.72 3.94 0.20
C ASN A 158 -6.89 3.01 0.53
N GLY A 159 -7.61 2.60 -0.51
CA GLY A 159 -8.73 1.67 -0.40
C GLY A 159 -8.38 0.26 -0.86
N ILE A 160 -9.03 -0.73 -0.26
CA ILE A 160 -9.00 -2.12 -0.69
C ILE A 160 -10.37 -2.61 -1.13
N PHE A 161 -10.38 -3.67 -1.94
CA PHE A 161 -11.58 -4.45 -2.20
C PHE A 161 -11.90 -5.28 -0.94
N LEU A 162 -12.97 -4.90 -0.25
CA LEU A 162 -13.41 -5.69 0.89
C LEU A 162 -14.10 -6.98 0.40
N PRO A 163 -13.85 -8.13 1.04
CA PRO A 163 -14.58 -9.35 0.72
C PRO A 163 -16.07 -9.15 1.05
N GLU A 164 -16.95 -9.65 0.17
CA GLU A 164 -18.39 -9.64 0.43
C GLU A 164 -18.75 -10.61 1.58
N GLU A 165 -19.82 -10.29 2.30
CA GLU A 165 -20.35 -11.18 3.33
C GLU A 165 -20.70 -12.53 2.71
N GLY A 166 -20.10 -13.62 3.21
CA GLY A 166 -20.21 -14.98 2.65
C GLY A 166 -19.05 -15.43 1.77
N GLN A 167 -18.27 -14.53 1.17
CA GLN A 167 -17.05 -14.90 0.45
C GLN A 167 -15.89 -15.27 1.41
N ILE A 168 -15.91 -14.74 2.62
CA ILE A 168 -14.88 -14.98 3.63
C ILE A 168 -14.78 -16.46 3.99
N SER A 169 -15.90 -17.17 4.05
CA SER A 169 -15.95 -18.61 4.41
C SER A 169 -15.74 -19.57 3.24
N GLY A 170 -15.69 -19.06 2.01
CA GLY A 170 -15.62 -19.87 0.78
C GLY A 170 -14.25 -19.98 0.12
N ILE A 171 -13.23 -19.34 0.68
CA ILE A 171 -11.86 -19.44 0.13
C ILE A 171 -11.31 -20.82 0.51
N ALA A 172 -11.23 -21.72 -0.49
CA ALA A 172 -10.67 -23.06 -0.29
C ALA A 172 -9.21 -22.98 0.13
N GLN A 173 -8.76 -23.91 0.94
CA GLN A 173 -7.35 -24.02 1.27
C GLN A 173 -6.57 -24.44 0.02
N ASP A 174 -5.63 -23.60 -0.41
CA ASP A 174 -4.75 -23.87 -1.51
C ASP A 174 -3.62 -24.82 -1.06
N PRO A 175 -3.13 -25.74 -1.91
CA PRO A 175 -2.01 -26.63 -1.60
C PRO A 175 -0.72 -25.92 -1.18
N ILE A 176 -0.55 -24.63 -1.51
CA ILE A 176 0.58 -23.80 -1.08
C ILE A 176 0.56 -23.48 0.42
N VAL A 177 -0.61 -23.61 1.07
CA VAL A 177 -0.78 -23.36 2.50
C VAL A 177 -0.18 -24.51 3.29
N PRO A 178 0.71 -24.25 4.27
CA PRO A 178 1.25 -25.30 5.15
C PRO A 178 0.14 -26.07 5.90
N ASN A 179 0.35 -27.36 6.10
CA ASN A 179 -0.51 -28.20 6.96
C ASN A 179 -0.31 -27.96 8.47
N ALA A 180 0.21 -26.82 8.85
CA ALA A 180 0.48 -26.40 10.21
C ALA A 180 -0.05 -24.99 10.44
N PRO A 181 -0.42 -24.61 11.67
CA PRO A 181 -0.75 -23.21 11.95
C PRO A 181 0.45 -22.30 11.64
N TYR A 182 0.19 -21.16 11.04
CA TYR A 182 1.29 -20.27 10.61
C TYR A 182 0.98 -18.78 10.80
N LEU A 183 2.04 -18.03 11.01
CA LEU A 183 2.10 -16.58 10.96
C LEU A 183 2.48 -16.16 9.55
N LEU A 184 1.93 -15.06 9.07
CA LEU A 184 2.10 -14.60 7.70
C LEU A 184 2.74 -13.22 7.68
N ALA A 185 3.75 -13.01 6.82
CA ALA A 185 4.25 -11.68 6.49
C ALA A 185 4.29 -11.50 4.97
N LEU A 186 3.72 -10.38 4.49
CA LEU A 186 3.56 -10.07 3.07
C LEU A 186 4.35 -8.83 2.67
N GLY A 187 5.05 -8.88 1.55
CA GLY A 187 5.72 -7.73 0.96
C GLY A 187 7.08 -8.03 0.37
N VAL A 188 7.69 -7.05 -0.30
CA VAL A 188 9.04 -7.20 -0.86
C VAL A 188 10.05 -7.55 0.25
N LEU A 189 11.03 -8.40 -0.03
CA LEU A 189 12.13 -8.65 0.89
C LEU A 189 13.16 -7.52 0.80
N HIS A 190 13.10 -6.64 1.80
CA HIS A 190 13.90 -5.42 1.86
C HIS A 190 14.19 -5.02 3.32
N GLU A 191 15.34 -4.40 3.61
CA GLU A 191 15.73 -3.97 4.96
C GLU A 191 14.65 -3.17 5.69
N LYS A 192 13.90 -2.31 5.00
CA LYS A 192 12.82 -1.52 5.60
C LYS A 192 11.63 -2.35 6.09
N LYS A 193 11.48 -3.59 5.60
CA LYS A 193 10.40 -4.50 6.01
C LYS A 193 10.74 -5.33 7.23
N GLN A 194 12.00 -5.44 7.59
CA GLN A 194 12.50 -6.06 8.82
C GLN A 194 12.03 -7.50 9.08
N GLN A 195 11.64 -8.26 8.03
CA GLN A 195 11.14 -9.63 8.18
C GLN A 195 12.16 -10.56 8.84
N HIS A 196 13.46 -10.27 8.72
CA HIS A 196 14.54 -11.04 9.34
C HIS A 196 14.42 -11.11 10.88
N LEU A 197 13.75 -10.13 11.53
CA LEU A 197 13.52 -10.13 12.98
C LEU A 197 12.54 -11.23 13.43
N LEU A 198 11.67 -11.68 12.53
CA LEU A 198 10.67 -12.69 12.83
C LEU A 198 11.27 -14.10 12.93
N ILE A 199 12.43 -14.33 12.29
CA ILE A 199 13.06 -15.67 12.23
C ILE A 199 13.56 -16.09 13.61
N PRO A 200 14.46 -15.33 14.29
CA PRO A 200 14.88 -15.72 15.65
C PRO A 200 13.72 -15.68 16.66
N ALA A 201 12.70 -14.82 16.48
CA ALA A 201 11.53 -14.82 17.32
C ALA A 201 10.76 -16.14 17.26
N LEU A 202 10.75 -16.83 16.13
CA LEU A 202 10.11 -18.13 15.96
C LEU A 202 10.69 -19.24 16.88
N CYS A 203 11.94 -19.09 17.32
CA CYS A 203 12.55 -20.02 18.29
C CYS A 203 11.90 -19.97 19.68
N HIS A 204 11.20 -18.88 20.01
CA HIS A 204 10.50 -18.66 21.28
C HIS A 204 8.99 -18.89 21.15
N LEU A 205 8.52 -19.38 20.01
CA LEU A 205 7.12 -19.72 19.74
C LEU A 205 6.94 -21.25 19.69
N PRO A 206 5.71 -21.76 19.92
CA PRO A 206 5.40 -23.20 19.85
C PRO A 206 5.97 -23.85 18.58
N GLU A 207 6.45 -25.09 18.70
CA GLU A 207 7.12 -25.78 17.59
C GLU A 207 6.22 -26.03 16.39
N GLU A 208 4.91 -26.21 16.63
CA GLU A 208 3.91 -26.39 15.59
C GLU A 208 3.58 -25.11 14.83
N LEU A 209 4.01 -23.94 15.30
CA LEU A 209 3.72 -22.66 14.66
C LEU A 209 4.79 -22.33 13.62
N HIS A 210 4.38 -22.21 12.36
CA HIS A 210 5.25 -21.89 11.23
C HIS A 210 5.25 -20.40 10.90
N LEU A 211 6.20 -19.96 10.06
CA LEU A 211 6.26 -18.61 9.49
C LEU A 211 6.25 -18.70 7.97
N VAL A 212 5.33 -18.00 7.33
CA VAL A 212 5.24 -17.86 5.88
C VAL A 212 5.61 -16.44 5.48
N LEU A 213 6.67 -16.31 4.68
CA LEU A 213 7.12 -15.04 4.10
C LEU A 213 6.78 -15.04 2.62
N VAL A 214 5.79 -14.23 2.23
CA VAL A 214 5.39 -14.07 0.83
C VAL A 214 6.00 -12.80 0.25
N TYR A 215 6.64 -12.92 -0.91
CA TYR A 215 7.26 -11.78 -1.57
C TYR A 215 7.14 -11.83 -3.09
N SER A 216 7.05 -10.67 -3.73
CA SER A 216 7.09 -10.52 -5.19
C SER A 216 8.49 -10.18 -5.69
N GLU A 217 9.27 -9.47 -4.89
CA GLU A 217 10.61 -9.00 -5.18
C GLU A 217 11.51 -9.13 -3.95
N ALA A 218 12.79 -9.44 -4.17
CA ALA A 218 13.79 -9.50 -3.13
C ALA A 218 15.09 -8.84 -3.57
N LYS A 219 15.71 -8.04 -2.68
CA LYS A 219 17.13 -7.70 -2.84
C LYS A 219 17.96 -8.93 -2.49
N SER A 220 18.88 -9.30 -3.37
CA SER A 220 19.70 -10.50 -3.20
C SER A 220 20.40 -10.58 -1.84
N GLU A 221 20.98 -9.47 -1.40
CA GLU A 221 21.66 -9.36 -0.10
C GLU A 221 20.70 -9.60 1.07
N TYR A 222 19.46 -9.06 1.00
CA TYR A 222 18.48 -9.25 2.06
C TYR A 222 17.89 -10.65 2.05
N LEU A 223 17.67 -11.24 0.88
CA LEU A 223 17.27 -12.66 0.76
C LEU A 223 18.32 -13.58 1.37
N SER A 224 19.61 -13.34 1.08
CA SER A 224 20.71 -14.11 1.68
C SER A 224 20.74 -13.95 3.21
N LYS A 225 20.47 -12.76 3.74
CA LYS A 225 20.34 -12.52 5.18
C LYS A 225 19.21 -13.35 5.80
N ILE A 226 18.05 -13.41 5.15
CA ILE A 226 16.89 -14.23 5.56
C ILE A 226 17.28 -15.71 5.58
N GLN A 227 17.84 -16.21 4.48
CA GLN A 227 18.25 -17.62 4.35
C GLN A 227 19.31 -18.01 5.37
N HIS A 228 20.28 -17.13 5.60
CA HIS A 228 21.31 -17.35 6.62
C HIS A 228 20.71 -17.43 8.03
N ALA A 229 19.77 -16.54 8.36
CA ALA A 229 19.08 -16.58 9.65
C ALA A 229 18.26 -17.88 9.83
N ILE A 230 17.58 -18.36 8.79
CA ILE A 230 16.87 -19.64 8.82
C ILE A 230 17.83 -20.80 9.15
N GLN A 231 18.96 -20.89 8.46
CA GLN A 231 19.97 -21.92 8.67
C GLN A 231 20.63 -21.81 10.06
N GLN A 232 20.99 -20.59 10.47
CA GLN A 232 21.60 -20.34 11.78
C GLN A 232 20.71 -20.83 12.95
N HIS A 233 19.40 -20.64 12.81
CA HIS A 233 18.42 -21.04 13.83
C HIS A 233 17.80 -22.43 13.60
N ARG A 234 18.20 -23.15 12.53
CA ARG A 234 17.71 -24.49 12.16
C ARG A 234 16.18 -24.52 12.01
N LEU A 235 15.66 -23.56 11.25
CA LEU A 235 14.22 -23.35 11.06
C LEU A 235 13.74 -23.67 9.63
N GLU A 236 14.51 -24.48 8.87
CA GLU A 236 14.22 -24.83 7.47
C GLU A 236 12.83 -25.48 7.32
N ASP A 237 12.40 -26.27 8.29
CA ASP A 237 11.11 -26.96 8.27
C ASP A 237 9.95 -26.06 8.74
N ARG A 238 10.25 -24.90 9.37
CA ARG A 238 9.24 -24.01 9.95
C ARG A 238 9.09 -22.66 9.24
N VAL A 239 10.05 -22.27 8.38
CA VAL A 239 10.00 -20.99 7.63
C VAL A 239 9.83 -21.26 6.15
N HIS A 240 8.74 -20.80 5.57
CA HIS A 240 8.38 -20.98 4.17
C HIS A 240 8.54 -19.68 3.39
N LEU A 241 9.41 -19.68 2.36
CA LEU A 241 9.65 -18.55 1.48
C LEU A 241 8.85 -18.75 0.18
N LEU A 242 7.80 -17.97 -0.04
CA LEU A 242 6.93 -18.07 -1.21
C LEU A 242 7.10 -16.84 -2.10
N CYS A 243 7.56 -17.06 -3.33
CA CYS A 243 7.81 -15.99 -4.30
C CYS A 243 6.70 -15.92 -5.34
N ALA A 244 6.22 -14.70 -5.61
CA ALA A 244 5.30 -14.40 -6.69
C ALA A 244 4.00 -15.24 -6.68
N VAL A 245 3.38 -15.37 -5.52
CA VAL A 245 2.07 -16.03 -5.39
C VAL A 245 0.99 -15.26 -6.15
N SER A 246 0.00 -15.98 -6.66
CA SER A 246 -1.19 -15.40 -7.30
C SER A 246 -2.09 -14.70 -6.27
N ASP A 247 -3.05 -13.90 -6.74
CA ASP A 247 -4.03 -13.25 -5.85
C ASP A 247 -4.92 -14.27 -5.12
N VAL A 248 -5.21 -15.41 -5.76
CA VAL A 248 -5.99 -16.51 -5.14
C VAL A 248 -5.18 -17.17 -4.03
N GLU A 249 -3.91 -17.49 -4.28
CA GLU A 249 -3.00 -18.05 -3.27
C GLU A 249 -2.79 -17.07 -2.11
N LYS A 250 -2.60 -15.77 -2.40
CA LYS A 250 -2.49 -14.73 -1.39
C LYS A 250 -3.75 -14.65 -0.51
N ALA A 251 -4.93 -14.68 -1.12
CA ALA A 251 -6.20 -14.68 -0.40
C ALA A 251 -6.35 -15.92 0.50
N SER A 252 -5.98 -17.10 -0.02
CA SER A 252 -5.97 -18.35 0.75
C SER A 252 -4.99 -18.27 1.93
N LEU A 253 -3.77 -17.79 1.72
CA LEU A 253 -2.78 -17.61 2.79
C LEU A 253 -3.27 -16.63 3.87
N LEU A 254 -3.88 -15.51 3.50
CA LEU A 254 -4.47 -14.56 4.43
C LEU A 254 -5.65 -15.18 5.20
N GLN A 255 -6.52 -15.95 4.51
CA GLN A 255 -7.68 -16.59 5.12
C GLN A 255 -7.29 -17.64 6.17
N HIS A 256 -6.22 -18.36 5.95
CA HIS A 256 -5.86 -19.51 6.81
C HIS A 256 -4.74 -19.21 7.81
N CYS A 257 -4.10 -18.03 7.73
CA CYS A 257 -3.08 -17.67 8.74
C CYS A 257 -3.68 -17.47 10.13
N ARG A 258 -2.83 -17.69 11.16
CA ARG A 258 -3.17 -17.35 12.56
C ARG A 258 -3.13 -15.84 12.79
N ALA A 259 -2.19 -15.16 12.15
CA ALA A 259 -2.03 -13.71 12.23
C ALA A 259 -1.19 -13.17 11.09
N LEU A 260 -1.33 -11.86 10.78
CA LEU A 260 -0.40 -11.12 9.93
C LEU A 260 0.62 -10.40 10.81
N LEU A 261 1.91 -10.48 10.40
CA LEU A 261 3.02 -9.78 11.04
C LEU A 261 3.60 -8.73 10.10
N GLN A 262 3.71 -7.48 10.56
CA GLN A 262 4.29 -6.38 9.79
C GLN A 262 5.32 -5.60 10.61
N PRO A 263 6.58 -6.09 10.71
CA PRO A 263 7.63 -5.45 11.51
C PRO A 263 8.30 -4.27 10.80
N SER A 264 7.69 -3.72 9.76
CA SER A 264 8.24 -2.68 8.89
C SER A 264 8.56 -1.39 9.63
N ILE A 265 9.70 -0.77 9.29
CA ILE A 265 10.08 0.56 9.77
C ILE A 265 9.70 1.70 8.81
N ALA A 266 9.27 1.36 7.60
CA ALA A 266 8.87 2.33 6.59
C ALA A 266 7.74 1.77 5.71
N GLU A 267 6.55 2.31 5.91
CA GLU A 267 5.35 2.08 5.11
C GLU A 267 4.69 3.41 4.76
N GLY A 268 4.23 3.53 3.52
CA GLY A 268 3.36 4.64 3.15
C GLY A 268 1.92 4.44 3.63
N PHE A 269 1.48 3.16 3.73
CA PHE A 269 0.13 2.81 4.17
C PHE A 269 0.07 1.44 4.88
N GLY A 270 0.36 0.34 4.19
CA GLY A 270 0.26 -1.00 4.75
C GLY A 270 -0.98 -1.76 4.26
N LEU A 271 -1.18 -1.85 2.94
CA LEU A 271 -2.31 -2.60 2.34
C LEU A 271 -2.50 -4.01 2.92
N PRO A 272 -1.44 -4.84 3.12
CA PRO A 272 -1.60 -6.17 3.71
C PRO A 272 -2.25 -6.17 5.09
N VAL A 273 -2.02 -5.11 5.88
CA VAL A 273 -2.64 -4.95 7.21
C VAL A 273 -4.15 -4.81 7.07
N VAL A 274 -4.59 -3.97 6.13
CA VAL A 274 -6.03 -3.79 5.87
C VAL A 274 -6.66 -5.06 5.31
N GLU A 275 -5.97 -5.77 4.41
CA GLU A 275 -6.42 -7.05 3.86
C GLU A 275 -6.61 -8.11 4.97
N ALA A 276 -5.70 -8.22 5.92
CA ALA A 276 -5.82 -9.12 7.06
C ALA A 276 -6.98 -8.71 7.99
N MET A 277 -7.11 -7.42 8.31
CA MET A 277 -8.22 -6.90 9.10
C MET A 277 -9.58 -7.18 8.45
N ALA A 278 -9.69 -7.06 7.12
CA ALA A 278 -10.92 -7.33 6.39
C ALA A 278 -11.38 -8.80 6.55
N LEU A 279 -10.43 -9.71 6.73
CA LEU A 279 -10.69 -11.12 7.04
C LEU A 279 -10.84 -11.40 8.54
N GLY A 280 -10.76 -10.37 9.39
CA GLY A 280 -10.82 -10.49 10.84
C GLY A 280 -9.59 -11.14 11.45
N LYS A 281 -8.44 -11.15 10.76
CA LYS A 281 -7.21 -11.76 11.28
C LYS A 281 -6.46 -10.81 12.20
N PRO A 282 -5.94 -11.29 13.35
CA PRO A 282 -5.15 -10.46 14.23
C PRO A 282 -3.88 -9.98 13.52
N ILE A 283 -3.51 -8.74 13.79
CA ILE A 283 -2.39 -8.05 13.17
C ILE A 283 -1.38 -7.63 14.22
N PHE A 284 -0.11 -7.91 13.95
CA PHE A 284 1.02 -7.55 14.81
C PHE A 284 1.93 -6.61 14.04
N LEU A 285 2.04 -5.39 14.51
CA LEU A 285 2.65 -4.29 13.79
C LEU A 285 3.81 -3.66 14.56
N ARG A 286 4.80 -3.14 13.85
CA ARG A 286 5.70 -2.18 14.46
C ARG A 286 5.00 -0.82 14.55
N PRO A 287 5.10 -0.09 15.70
CA PRO A 287 4.49 1.24 15.83
C PRO A 287 5.34 2.30 15.07
N ALA A 288 5.40 2.18 13.74
CA ALA A 288 6.23 3.03 12.88
C ALA A 288 5.44 3.50 11.67
N THR A 289 5.71 4.74 11.26
CA THR A 289 5.15 5.39 10.07
C THR A 289 3.60 5.37 10.04
N SER A 290 2.98 4.90 8.98
CA SER A 290 1.51 4.81 8.84
C SER A 290 0.87 3.61 9.56
N LEU A 291 1.65 2.66 10.08
CA LEU A 291 1.09 1.43 10.67
C LEU A 291 0.20 1.68 11.90
N PRO A 292 0.53 2.60 12.84
CA PRO A 292 -0.37 2.95 13.95
C PRO A 292 -1.67 3.61 13.47
N GLU A 293 -1.60 4.44 12.44
CA GLU A 293 -2.77 5.07 11.83
C GLU A 293 -3.71 4.04 11.20
N VAL A 294 -3.16 3.03 10.53
CA VAL A 294 -3.94 1.97 9.88
C VAL A 294 -4.44 0.94 10.90
N GLY A 295 -3.57 0.44 11.77
CA GLY A 295 -3.90 -0.61 12.76
C GLY A 295 -4.80 -0.10 13.89
N GLY A 296 -4.56 1.13 14.40
CA GLY A 296 -5.31 1.71 15.51
C GLY A 296 -5.31 0.83 16.75
N ASP A 297 -6.37 0.89 17.51
CA ASP A 297 -6.50 0.18 18.79
C ASP A 297 -6.79 -1.34 18.64
N VAL A 298 -7.02 -1.81 17.41
CA VAL A 298 -7.30 -3.23 17.15
C VAL A 298 -6.06 -4.05 16.81
N ALA A 299 -4.89 -3.38 16.70
CA ALA A 299 -3.61 -4.02 16.43
C ALA A 299 -2.83 -4.32 17.71
N TYR A 300 -2.02 -5.36 17.67
CA TYR A 300 -0.96 -5.60 18.65
C TYR A 300 0.35 -4.98 18.14
N TYR A 301 1.11 -4.32 19.02
CA TYR A 301 2.31 -3.60 18.63
C TYR A 301 3.58 -4.21 19.23
N PHE A 302 4.62 -4.28 18.40
CA PHE A 302 5.97 -4.66 18.83
C PHE A 302 6.66 -3.42 19.41
N ASP A 303 6.55 -3.19 20.71
CA ASP A 303 7.22 -2.07 21.39
C ASP A 303 8.74 -2.27 21.41
N GLU A 304 9.17 -3.53 21.52
CA GLU A 304 10.57 -3.95 21.41
C GLU A 304 10.74 -4.99 20.31
N VAL A 305 11.93 -5.04 19.73
CA VAL A 305 12.23 -5.90 18.57
C VAL A 305 13.24 -7.01 18.87
N SER A 306 13.49 -7.30 20.16
CA SER A 306 14.23 -8.51 20.53
C SER A 306 13.40 -9.76 20.18
N PRO A 307 14.03 -10.90 19.88
CA PRO A 307 13.32 -12.14 19.55
C PRO A 307 12.28 -12.53 20.61
N GLU A 308 12.65 -12.41 21.89
CA GLU A 308 11.82 -12.73 23.05
C GLU A 308 10.62 -11.77 23.16
N ALA A 309 10.83 -10.46 22.95
CA ALA A 309 9.77 -9.47 23.03
C ALA A 309 8.76 -9.64 21.88
N ILE A 310 9.23 -9.87 20.65
CA ILE A 310 8.36 -10.17 19.51
C ILE A 310 7.52 -11.43 19.79
N ALA A 311 8.15 -12.52 20.24
CA ALA A 311 7.45 -13.75 20.57
C ALA A 311 6.44 -13.55 21.70
N GLY A 312 6.82 -12.85 22.76
CA GLY A 312 5.93 -12.50 23.87
C GLY A 312 4.69 -11.72 23.43
N THR A 313 4.88 -10.71 22.57
CA THR A 313 3.77 -9.94 21.98
C THR A 313 2.85 -10.84 21.14
N ILE A 314 3.42 -11.72 20.32
CA ILE A 314 2.64 -12.65 19.49
C ILE A 314 1.82 -13.60 20.40
N LEU A 315 2.43 -14.23 21.40
CA LEU A 315 1.75 -15.18 22.29
C LEU A 315 0.62 -14.52 23.07
N SER A 316 0.89 -13.36 23.68
CA SER A 316 -0.12 -12.63 24.45
C SER A 316 -1.27 -12.14 23.56
N GLY A 317 -0.95 -11.61 22.39
CA GLY A 317 -1.95 -11.12 21.44
C GLY A 317 -2.82 -12.24 20.85
N LEU A 318 -2.23 -13.38 20.48
CA LEU A 318 -3.01 -14.55 20.03
C LEU A 318 -3.92 -15.08 21.12
N SER A 319 -3.42 -15.18 22.35
CA SER A 319 -4.23 -15.61 23.51
C SER A 319 -5.40 -14.63 23.76
N ALA A 320 -5.14 -13.33 23.71
CA ALA A 320 -6.18 -12.31 23.87
C ALA A 320 -7.22 -12.36 22.74
N TYR A 321 -6.77 -12.58 21.51
CA TYR A 321 -7.66 -12.72 20.35
C TYR A 321 -8.55 -13.96 20.46
N ASP A 322 -7.99 -15.13 20.85
CA ASP A 322 -8.72 -16.39 20.92
C ASP A 322 -9.86 -16.37 21.98
N ILE A 323 -9.71 -15.59 23.05
CA ILE A 323 -10.74 -15.41 24.09
C ILE A 323 -11.72 -14.25 23.84
N SER A 324 -11.52 -13.47 22.77
CA SER A 324 -12.33 -12.29 22.45
C SER A 324 -13.01 -12.40 21.07
N PRO A 325 -14.16 -13.05 20.95
CA PRO A 325 -14.87 -13.20 19.65
C PRO A 325 -15.18 -11.87 18.97
N SER A 326 -15.35 -10.80 19.75
CA SER A 326 -15.63 -9.44 19.22
C SER A 326 -14.43 -8.80 18.55
N HIS A 327 -13.20 -9.26 18.81
CA HIS A 327 -12.00 -8.67 18.22
C HIS A 327 -11.94 -8.82 16.69
N ALA A 328 -12.35 -9.98 16.17
CA ALA A 328 -12.44 -10.21 14.73
C ALA A 328 -13.41 -9.21 14.04
N GLU A 329 -14.53 -8.90 14.69
CA GLU A 329 -15.47 -7.92 14.15
C GLU A 329 -14.91 -6.48 14.27
N ALA A 330 -14.22 -6.15 15.35
CA ALA A 330 -13.54 -4.86 15.49
C ALA A 330 -12.49 -4.65 14.37
N LEU A 331 -11.72 -5.69 14.02
CA LEU A 331 -10.78 -5.67 12.90
C LEU A 331 -11.50 -5.42 11.56
N ARG A 332 -12.60 -6.13 11.28
CA ARG A 332 -13.40 -5.91 10.07
C ARG A 332 -14.03 -4.52 10.04
N ALA A 333 -14.55 -4.05 11.16
CA ALA A 333 -15.13 -2.70 11.27
C ALA A 333 -14.08 -1.63 10.94
N ARG A 334 -12.84 -1.80 11.42
CA ARG A 334 -11.75 -0.90 11.09
C ARG A 334 -11.36 -0.99 9.61
N ALA A 335 -11.29 -2.18 9.02
CA ALA A 335 -11.00 -2.35 7.60
C ALA A 335 -12.03 -1.63 6.69
N ARG A 336 -13.30 -1.55 7.10
CA ARG A 336 -14.35 -0.82 6.35
C ARG A 336 -14.07 0.69 6.22
N LEU A 337 -13.22 1.26 7.07
CA LEU A 337 -12.77 2.65 6.91
C LEU A 337 -11.90 2.84 5.66
N PHE A 338 -11.30 1.77 5.16
CA PHE A 338 -10.39 1.73 4.03
C PHE A 338 -11.01 1.02 2.80
N ASP A 339 -12.33 1.15 2.62
CA ASP A 339 -13.02 0.69 1.42
C ASP A 339 -12.63 1.55 0.21
N TYR A 340 -12.36 0.92 -0.94
CA TYR A 340 -11.99 1.63 -2.17
C TYR A 340 -13.06 2.64 -2.64
N ARG A 341 -14.33 2.44 -2.26
CA ARG A 341 -15.42 3.38 -2.56
C ARG A 341 -15.26 4.67 -1.75
N ARG A 342 -14.83 4.57 -0.48
CA ARG A 342 -14.50 5.74 0.35
C ARG A 342 -13.30 6.50 -0.21
N MET A 343 -12.28 5.78 -0.65
CA MET A 343 -11.14 6.38 -1.33
C MET A 343 -11.61 7.18 -2.55
N ALA A 344 -12.43 6.58 -3.43
CA ALA A 344 -12.95 7.26 -4.62
C ALA A 344 -13.77 8.51 -4.28
N GLN A 345 -14.62 8.44 -3.23
CA GLN A 345 -15.38 9.60 -2.75
C GLN A 345 -14.46 10.74 -2.30
N GLY A 346 -13.39 10.44 -1.57
CA GLY A 346 -12.40 11.43 -1.15
C GLY A 346 -11.72 12.11 -2.36
N TYR A 347 -11.38 11.35 -3.39
CA TYR A 347 -10.83 11.92 -4.62
C TYR A 347 -11.84 12.78 -5.38
N LEU A 348 -13.09 12.35 -5.50
CA LEU A 348 -14.15 13.15 -6.14
C LEU A 348 -14.37 14.47 -5.41
N GLN A 349 -14.42 14.44 -4.08
CA GLN A 349 -14.53 15.67 -3.27
C GLN A 349 -13.35 16.62 -3.54
N PHE A 350 -12.13 16.09 -3.56
CA PHE A 350 -10.95 16.92 -3.82
C PHE A 350 -10.90 17.43 -5.26
N TYR A 351 -11.38 16.67 -6.25
CA TYR A 351 -11.52 17.18 -7.63
C TYR A 351 -12.46 18.40 -7.68
N HIS A 352 -13.59 18.35 -6.99
CA HIS A 352 -14.51 19.49 -6.92
C HIS A 352 -13.87 20.70 -6.23
N GLU A 353 -13.17 20.47 -5.12
CA GLU A 353 -12.45 21.54 -4.42
C GLU A 353 -11.45 22.23 -5.34
N ILE A 354 -10.58 21.47 -5.97
CA ILE A 354 -9.55 22.01 -6.89
C ILE A 354 -10.19 22.73 -8.08
N LEU A 355 -11.26 22.21 -8.65
CA LEU A 355 -11.93 22.86 -9.79
C LEU A 355 -12.68 24.15 -9.40
N SER A 356 -13.03 24.33 -8.13
CA SER A 356 -13.73 25.52 -7.61
C SER A 356 -12.79 26.68 -7.29
N ILE A 357 -11.50 26.43 -7.08
CA ILE A 357 -10.45 27.42 -6.86
C ILE A 357 -9.97 27.97 -8.21
#